data_b80baea5914d50545620c2e52449ccae
#
_entry.id   b80baea5914d50545620c2e52449ccae
#
_cell.length_a   1.000
_cell.length_b   1.000
_cell.length_c   1.000
_cell.angle_alpha   90.00
_cell.angle_beta   90.00
_cell.angle_gamma   90.00
#
_symmetry.space_group_name_H-M   'P 1'
#
loop_
_entity.id
_entity.type
_entity.pdbx_description
1 polymer ?
#
loop_
_entity_poly.entity_id
_entity_poly.type
_entity_poly.pdbx_seq_one_letter_code
_entity_poly.pdbx_strand_id
1 'polypeptide(L)'
;MLLVIVANKENESIEQSFIESVEKALKDDKALVKSYEGNQGILFKLNLGGKSYLIKRANKANVFLRYFNQRTLNRELEIYKKLQDIDGIPDCFGMTGRGDLILEYIEGQSYRDKQYELAGNQSFFQELLDLILNIHNNSIKSSMIFLLIII
;
A
#
# COMPACT_ATOMS: atom_id res chain seq x y z
N MET A 1 -24.77 -16.40 -15.17
CA MET A 1 -24.32 -16.63 -13.78
C MET A 1 -23.09 -17.52 -13.67
N LEU A 2 -22.93 -18.56 -14.50
CA LEU A 2 -21.76 -19.46 -14.47
C LEU A 2 -20.44 -18.76 -14.87
N LEU A 3 -20.46 -17.87 -15.85
CA LEU A 3 -19.26 -17.17 -16.38
C LEU A 3 -18.60 -16.26 -15.35
N VAL A 4 -19.38 -15.60 -14.49
CA VAL A 4 -18.86 -14.71 -13.43
C VAL A 4 -18.15 -15.50 -12.31
N ILE A 5 -18.61 -16.71 -12.02
CA ILE A 5 -18.01 -17.56 -10.97
C ILE A 5 -16.66 -18.13 -11.45
N VAL A 6 -16.52 -18.44 -12.75
CA VAL A 6 -15.24 -18.92 -13.30
C VAL A 6 -14.20 -17.81 -13.34
N ALA A 7 -14.58 -16.61 -13.79
CA ALA A 7 -13.67 -15.46 -13.82
C ALA A 7 -13.16 -15.06 -12.41
N ASN A 8 -14.02 -15.12 -11.39
CA ASN A 8 -13.60 -14.83 -10.01
C ASN A 8 -12.61 -15.89 -9.48
N LYS A 9 -12.80 -17.17 -9.79
CA LYS A 9 -11.88 -18.23 -9.35
C LYS A 9 -10.52 -18.15 -10.05
N GLU A 10 -10.48 -17.77 -11.31
CA GLU A 10 -9.22 -17.57 -12.05
C GLU A 10 -8.46 -16.36 -11.50
N ASN A 11 -9.13 -15.27 -11.21
CA ASN A 11 -8.51 -14.08 -10.60
C ASN A 11 -7.98 -14.39 -9.20
N GLU A 12 -8.73 -15.08 -8.34
CA GLU A 12 -8.27 -15.50 -7.02
C GLU A 12 -7.04 -16.42 -7.10
N SER A 13 -6.98 -17.34 -8.09
CA SER A 13 -5.83 -18.23 -8.28
C SER A 13 -4.58 -17.49 -8.75
N ILE A 14 -4.73 -16.47 -9.59
CA ILE A 14 -3.63 -15.62 -10.07
C ILE A 14 -3.10 -14.76 -8.93
N GLU A 15 -3.99 -14.14 -8.17
CA GLU A 15 -3.63 -13.33 -7.00
C GLU A 15 -2.87 -14.17 -5.96
N GLN A 16 -3.35 -15.36 -5.66
CA GLN A 16 -2.70 -16.28 -4.73
C GLN A 16 -1.30 -16.70 -5.21
N SER A 17 -1.14 -17.05 -6.49
CA SER A 17 0.16 -17.42 -7.06
C SER A 17 1.16 -16.28 -7.04
N PHE A 18 0.69 -15.04 -7.22
CA PHE A 18 1.49 -13.83 -7.10
C PHE A 18 1.97 -13.61 -5.65
N ILE A 19 1.06 -13.71 -4.66
CA ILE A 19 1.40 -13.60 -3.24
C ILE A 19 2.45 -14.64 -2.85
N GLU A 20 2.32 -15.89 -3.28
CA GLU A 20 3.31 -16.94 -3.04
C GLU A 20 4.69 -16.60 -3.63
N SER A 21 4.71 -16.02 -4.83
CA SER A 21 5.94 -15.54 -5.47
C SER A 21 6.62 -14.42 -4.68
N VAL A 22 5.83 -13.49 -4.16
CA VAL A 22 6.29 -12.42 -3.26
C VAL A 22 6.83 -13.03 -1.95
N GLU A 23 6.12 -13.97 -1.33
CA GLU A 23 6.57 -14.64 -0.11
C GLU A 23 7.88 -15.40 -0.29
N LYS A 24 8.08 -16.02 -1.46
CA LYS A 24 9.33 -16.66 -1.80
C LYS A 24 10.47 -15.63 -1.93
N ALA A 25 10.22 -14.53 -2.63
CA ALA A 25 11.19 -13.45 -2.79
C ALA A 25 11.54 -12.76 -1.46
N LEU A 26 10.58 -12.64 -0.54
CA LEU A 26 10.79 -12.07 0.80
C LEU A 26 11.69 -12.93 1.72
N LYS A 27 12.01 -14.16 1.33
CA LYS A 27 12.98 -15.03 2.03
C LYS A 27 14.42 -14.77 1.55
N ASP A 28 14.59 -14.11 0.41
CA ASP A 28 15.89 -13.73 -0.13
C ASP A 28 16.18 -12.27 0.22
N ASP A 29 17.03 -12.05 1.22
CA ASP A 29 17.41 -10.71 1.69
C ASP A 29 18.02 -9.83 0.58
N LYS A 30 18.54 -10.42 -0.50
CA LYS A 30 19.09 -9.68 -1.64
C LYS A 30 18.02 -9.03 -2.53
N ALA A 31 16.79 -9.55 -2.49
CA ALA A 31 15.67 -8.98 -3.25
C ALA A 31 15.04 -7.75 -2.57
N LEU A 32 15.36 -7.53 -1.30
CA LEU A 32 14.79 -6.48 -0.47
C LEU A 32 15.74 -5.31 -0.31
N VAL A 33 15.26 -4.11 -0.62
CA VAL A 33 15.93 -2.86 -0.26
C VAL A 33 15.10 -2.18 0.83
N LYS A 34 15.67 -2.07 2.05
CA LYS A 34 15.01 -1.34 3.13
C LYS A 34 14.91 0.13 2.75
N SER A 35 13.69 0.63 2.63
CA SER A 35 13.41 2.01 2.21
C SER A 35 13.24 2.95 3.39
N TYR A 36 12.48 2.52 4.41
CA TYR A 36 12.17 3.35 5.57
C TYR A 36 11.83 2.49 6.79
N GLU A 37 12.16 2.98 8.00
CA GLU A 37 11.72 2.39 9.27
C GLU A 37 11.13 3.48 10.17
N GLY A 38 9.88 3.26 10.58
CA GLY A 38 9.16 4.16 11.49
C GLY A 38 8.48 3.41 12.62
N ASN A 39 7.81 4.15 13.49
CA ASN A 39 7.11 3.58 14.65
C ASN A 39 5.99 2.62 14.25
N GLN A 40 5.35 2.81 13.10
CA GLN A 40 4.22 2.02 12.64
C GLN A 40 4.64 0.78 11.83
N GLY A 41 5.82 0.79 11.24
CA GLY A 41 6.27 -0.33 10.41
C GLY A 41 7.55 -0.05 9.65
N ILE A 42 7.94 -1.04 8.88
CA ILE A 42 9.12 -1.02 8.02
C ILE A 42 8.63 -1.14 6.58
N LEU A 43 9.15 -0.28 5.72
CA LEU A 43 8.89 -0.30 4.29
C LEU A 43 10.09 -0.91 3.57
N PHE A 44 9.82 -1.83 2.66
CA PHE A 44 10.81 -2.44 1.78
C PHE A 44 10.39 -2.25 0.32
N LYS A 45 11.35 -1.91 -0.53
CA LYS A 45 11.19 -2.05 -1.97
C LYS A 45 11.58 -3.47 -2.35
N LEU A 46 10.67 -4.19 -3.01
CA LEU A 46 10.88 -5.52 -3.56
C LEU A 46 10.89 -5.43 -5.08
N ASN A 47 11.95 -5.94 -5.72
CA ASN A 47 11.99 -6.08 -7.17
C ASN A 47 11.66 -7.53 -7.56
N LEU A 48 10.59 -7.73 -8.30
CA LEU A 48 10.10 -9.05 -8.71
C LEU A 48 9.58 -8.99 -10.15
N GLY A 49 10.10 -9.87 -11.03
CA GLY A 49 9.64 -9.95 -12.41
C GLY A 49 9.79 -8.66 -13.22
N GLY A 50 10.80 -7.84 -12.93
CA GLY A 50 11.03 -6.56 -13.63
C GLY A 50 10.13 -5.41 -13.15
N LYS A 51 9.29 -5.64 -12.14
CA LYS A 51 8.47 -4.62 -11.47
C LYS A 51 8.93 -4.41 -10.04
N SER A 52 8.65 -3.22 -9.52
CA SER A 52 8.94 -2.86 -8.13
C SER A 52 7.64 -2.81 -7.33
N TYR A 53 7.68 -3.35 -6.11
CA TYR A 53 6.58 -3.37 -5.16
C TYR A 53 7.00 -2.75 -3.84
N LEU A 54 6.08 -2.13 -3.14
CA LEU A 54 6.27 -1.64 -1.78
C LEU A 54 5.70 -2.66 -0.80
N ILE A 55 6.56 -3.19 0.07
CA ILE A 55 6.16 -4.12 1.12
C ILE A 55 6.13 -3.39 2.45
N LYS A 56 4.95 -3.29 3.04
CA LYS A 56 4.77 -2.68 4.35
C LYS A 56 4.62 -3.76 5.42
N ARG A 57 5.57 -3.80 6.34
CA ARG A 57 5.65 -4.80 7.42
C ARG A 57 5.43 -4.12 8.77
N ALA A 58 4.61 -4.72 9.62
CA ALA A 58 4.43 -4.27 10.99
C ALA A 58 5.75 -4.32 11.79
N ASN A 59 6.05 -3.28 12.55
CA ASN A 59 7.21 -3.27 13.44
C ASN A 59 7.01 -4.30 14.55
N LYS A 60 8.01 -5.18 14.77
CA LYS A 60 7.97 -6.31 15.71
C LYS A 60 8.61 -6.01 17.04
N ALA A 61 9.04 -4.78 17.30
CA ALA A 61 9.84 -4.44 18.48
C ALA A 61 9.16 -4.76 19.83
N ASN A 62 7.82 -4.87 19.87
CA ASN A 62 7.07 -5.22 21.07
C ASN A 62 5.81 -6.01 20.68
N VAL A 63 5.46 -7.05 21.45
CA VAL A 63 4.30 -7.93 21.19
C VAL A 63 2.99 -7.14 21.15
N PHE A 64 2.80 -6.18 22.06
CA PHE A 64 1.64 -5.30 22.09
C PHE A 64 1.58 -4.40 20.84
N LEU A 65 2.68 -3.73 20.51
CA LEU A 65 2.78 -2.88 19.32
C LEU A 65 2.58 -3.69 18.03
N ARG A 66 3.09 -4.93 18.00
CA ARG A 66 2.88 -5.84 16.87
C ARG A 66 1.40 -6.11 16.60
N TYR A 67 0.60 -6.37 17.66
CA TYR A 67 -0.83 -6.62 17.49
C TYR A 67 -1.57 -5.38 16.95
N PHE A 68 -1.29 -4.21 17.52
CA PHE A 68 -1.89 -2.95 17.05
C PHE A 68 -1.46 -2.60 15.64
N ASN A 69 -0.17 -2.74 15.31
CA ASN A 69 0.35 -2.45 13.99
C ASN A 69 -0.22 -3.41 12.93
N GLN A 70 -0.39 -4.70 13.26
CA GLN A 70 -1.02 -5.67 12.36
C GLN A 70 -2.49 -5.33 12.12
N ARG A 71 -3.22 -4.94 13.15
CA ARG A 71 -4.62 -4.50 13.02
C ARG A 71 -4.73 -3.24 12.15
N THR A 72 -3.76 -2.35 12.24
CA THR A 72 -3.68 -1.16 11.39
C THR A 72 -3.45 -1.54 9.93
N LEU A 73 -2.52 -2.46 9.64
CA LEU A 73 -2.27 -2.95 8.27
C LEU A 73 -3.50 -3.65 7.67
N ASN A 74 -4.23 -4.43 8.46
CA ASN A 74 -5.47 -5.06 7.99
C ASN A 74 -6.54 -4.00 7.63
N ARG A 75 -6.64 -2.92 8.41
CA ARG A 75 -7.53 -1.80 8.07
C ARG A 75 -7.07 -1.06 6.82
N GLU A 76 -5.77 -0.86 6.66
CA GLU A 76 -5.21 -0.26 5.45
C GLU A 76 -5.55 -1.11 4.22
N LEU A 77 -5.41 -2.43 4.28
CA LEU A 77 -5.82 -3.33 3.20
C LEU A 77 -7.28 -3.12 2.80
N GLU A 78 -8.19 -3.06 3.78
CA GLU A 78 -9.62 -2.83 3.51
C GLU A 78 -9.90 -1.44 2.89
N ILE A 79 -9.09 -0.44 3.25
CA ILE A 79 -9.19 0.90 2.66
C ILE A 79 -8.70 0.88 1.22
N TYR A 80 -7.53 0.30 0.95
CA TYR A 80 -6.99 0.20 -0.41
C TYR A 80 -7.95 -0.54 -1.34
N LYS A 81 -8.55 -1.64 -0.89
CA LYS A 81 -9.59 -2.37 -1.67
C LYS A 81 -10.79 -1.51 -2.05
N LYS A 82 -11.16 -0.54 -1.22
CA LYS A 82 -12.26 0.39 -1.52
C LYS A 82 -11.84 1.54 -2.44
N LEU A 83 -10.57 1.84 -2.49
CA LEU A 83 -10.00 2.98 -3.21
C LEU A 83 -9.30 2.60 -4.51
N GLN A 84 -9.23 1.31 -4.86
CA GLN A 84 -8.45 0.80 -6.00
C GLN A 84 -8.85 1.41 -7.35
N ASP A 85 -10.08 1.96 -7.48
CA ASP A 85 -10.58 2.59 -8.70
C ASP A 85 -10.36 4.11 -8.72
N ILE A 86 -9.66 4.66 -7.70
CA ILE A 86 -9.37 6.10 -7.62
C ILE A 86 -7.96 6.34 -8.14
N ASP A 87 -7.86 7.14 -9.20
CA ASP A 87 -6.59 7.59 -9.75
C ASP A 87 -5.76 8.36 -8.70
N GLY A 88 -4.47 8.09 -8.62
CA GLY A 88 -3.57 8.65 -7.60
C GLY A 88 -3.46 7.82 -6.31
N ILE A 89 -4.17 6.69 -6.22
CA ILE A 89 -4.00 5.72 -5.11
C ILE A 89 -3.17 4.54 -5.63
N PRO A 90 -2.14 4.09 -4.88
CA PRO A 90 -1.36 2.92 -5.27
C PRO A 90 -2.20 1.65 -5.37
N ASP A 91 -1.93 0.82 -6.37
CA ASP A 91 -2.53 -0.51 -6.47
C ASP A 91 -2.19 -1.35 -5.24
N CYS A 92 -3.18 -2.06 -4.72
CA CYS A 92 -3.03 -2.98 -3.61
C CYS A 92 -3.15 -4.43 -4.08
N PHE A 93 -2.06 -5.18 -3.96
CA PHE A 93 -1.96 -6.57 -4.41
C PHE A 93 -2.31 -7.58 -3.31
N GLY A 94 -2.72 -7.11 -2.14
CA GLY A 94 -3.13 -7.96 -1.04
C GLY A 94 -2.12 -8.03 0.11
N MET A 95 -2.18 -9.12 0.86
CA MET A 95 -1.37 -9.32 2.06
C MET A 95 -0.77 -10.73 2.08
N THR A 96 0.49 -10.86 2.49
CA THR A 96 1.14 -12.15 2.69
C THR A 96 0.55 -12.89 3.89
N GLY A 97 0.74 -14.20 3.98
CA GLY A 97 0.35 -15.00 5.14
C GLY A 97 1.06 -14.59 6.45
N ARG A 98 2.16 -13.81 6.34
CA ARG A 98 2.85 -13.21 7.51
C ARG A 98 2.26 -11.87 7.93
N GLY A 99 1.31 -11.33 7.14
CA GLY A 99 0.66 -10.04 7.37
C GLY A 99 1.44 -8.84 6.81
N ASP A 100 2.33 -9.03 5.85
CA ASP A 100 2.97 -7.93 5.13
C ASP A 100 2.03 -7.44 4.02
N LEU A 101 1.74 -6.14 3.95
CA LEU A 101 0.90 -5.53 2.91
C LEU A 101 1.73 -5.28 1.65
N ILE A 102 1.19 -5.65 0.48
CA ILE A 102 1.84 -5.52 -0.82
C ILE A 102 1.15 -4.42 -1.61
N LEU A 103 1.90 -3.38 -1.93
CA LEU A 103 1.42 -2.22 -2.68
C LEU A 103 2.26 -1.99 -3.93
N GLU A 104 1.72 -1.24 -4.86
CA GLU A 104 2.48 -0.67 -5.96
C GLU A 104 3.61 0.21 -5.41
N TYR A 105 4.81 0.08 -5.98
CA TYR A 105 5.90 1.00 -5.70
C TYR A 105 5.84 2.17 -6.66
N ILE A 106 5.49 3.33 -6.17
CA ILE A 106 5.49 4.59 -6.92
C ILE A 106 6.83 5.27 -6.65
N GLU A 107 7.57 5.55 -7.72
CA GLU A 107 8.81 6.31 -7.61
C GLU A 107 8.50 7.79 -7.43
N GLY A 108 8.99 8.36 -6.36
CA GLY A 108 8.70 9.75 -6.01
C GLY A 108 9.55 10.26 -4.85
N GLN A 109 9.26 11.47 -4.46
CA GLN A 109 9.89 12.14 -3.32
C GLN A 109 8.83 12.53 -2.30
N SER A 110 9.17 12.47 -1.00
CA SER A 110 8.22 12.82 0.03
C SER A 110 7.83 14.30 -0.06
N TYR A 111 6.57 14.60 0.22
CA TYR A 111 6.11 15.99 0.33
C TYR A 111 6.98 16.81 1.29
N ARG A 112 7.43 16.22 2.40
CA ARG A 112 8.29 16.88 3.38
C ARG A 112 9.60 17.39 2.76
N ASP A 113 10.19 16.63 1.85
CA ASP A 113 11.45 16.98 1.20
C ASP A 113 11.24 18.05 0.13
N LYS A 114 10.03 18.10 -0.47
CA LYS A 114 9.67 19.00 -1.57
C LYS A 114 8.78 20.17 -1.19
N GLN A 115 8.37 20.29 0.07
CA GLN A 115 7.41 21.30 0.52
C GLN A 115 7.76 22.75 0.14
N TYR A 116 9.05 23.11 0.13
CA TYR A 116 9.49 24.45 -0.24
C TYR A 116 9.44 24.69 -1.75
N GLU A 117 9.70 23.66 -2.57
CA GLU A 117 9.61 23.73 -4.03
C GLU A 117 8.15 23.77 -4.49
N LEU A 118 7.26 23.14 -3.73
CA LEU A 118 5.83 23.10 -3.99
C LEU A 118 5.09 24.34 -3.45
N ALA A 119 5.74 25.18 -2.68
CA ALA A 119 5.13 26.41 -2.14
C ALA A 119 4.66 27.31 -3.28
N GLY A 120 3.34 27.63 -3.29
CA GLY A 120 2.71 28.43 -4.35
C GLY A 120 2.32 27.69 -5.64
N ASN A 121 2.58 26.38 -5.72
CA ASN A 121 2.13 25.56 -6.85
C ASN A 121 0.62 25.25 -6.72
N GLN A 122 -0.20 26.11 -7.31
CA GLN A 122 -1.66 25.99 -7.23
C GLN A 122 -2.20 24.70 -7.86
N SER A 123 -1.62 24.24 -9.00
CA SER A 123 -2.09 23.01 -9.66
C SER A 123 -1.87 21.79 -8.76
N PHE A 124 -0.72 21.67 -8.13
CA PHE A 124 -0.43 20.58 -7.18
C PHE A 124 -1.45 20.54 -6.03
N PHE A 125 -1.73 21.70 -5.42
CA PHE A 125 -2.68 21.75 -4.31
C PHE A 125 -4.12 21.51 -4.75
N GLN A 126 -4.49 21.91 -5.98
CA GLN A 126 -5.81 21.61 -6.54
C GLN A 126 -5.97 20.11 -6.79
N GLU A 127 -5.01 19.45 -7.43
CA GLU A 127 -5.01 18.00 -7.67
C GLU A 127 -5.07 17.22 -6.34
N LEU A 128 -4.29 17.64 -5.34
CA LEU A 128 -4.33 17.05 -4.00
C LEU A 128 -5.70 17.20 -3.35
N LEU A 129 -6.32 18.38 -3.46
CA LEU A 129 -7.67 18.63 -2.94
C LEU A 129 -8.71 17.74 -3.63
N ASP A 130 -8.64 17.63 -4.96
CA ASP A 130 -9.55 16.82 -5.75
C ASP A 130 -9.42 15.33 -5.38
N LEU A 131 -8.20 14.84 -5.18
CA LEU A 131 -7.94 13.49 -4.68
C LEU A 131 -8.56 13.28 -3.29
N ILE A 132 -8.36 14.20 -2.36
CA ILE A 132 -8.92 14.12 -0.99
C ILE A 132 -10.46 14.10 -1.05
N LEU A 133 -11.07 14.94 -1.89
CA LEU A 133 -12.52 14.97 -2.07
C LEU A 133 -13.05 13.66 -2.66
N ASN A 134 -12.37 13.07 -3.64
CA ASN A 134 -12.70 11.78 -4.21
C ASN A 134 -12.65 10.67 -3.15
N ILE A 135 -11.60 10.62 -2.34
CA ILE A 135 -11.48 9.67 -1.23
C ILE A 135 -12.63 9.85 -0.23
N HIS A 136 -12.96 11.09 0.11
CA HIS A 136 -14.03 11.42 1.06
C HIS A 136 -15.42 11.01 0.55
N ASN A 137 -15.70 11.24 -0.73
CA ASN A 137 -16.96 10.88 -1.38
C ASN A 137 -17.19 9.36 -1.45
N ASN A 138 -16.11 8.56 -1.42
CA ASN A 138 -16.18 7.10 -1.34
C ASN A 138 -16.39 6.57 0.10
N SER A 139 -16.94 7.39 1.00
CA SER A 139 -17.38 7.02 2.36
C SER A 139 -16.26 6.57 3.30
N ILE A 140 -15.03 7.01 3.07
CA ILE A 140 -13.91 6.76 3.99
C ILE A 140 -13.87 7.86 5.03
N LYS A 141 -13.99 7.47 6.31
CA LYS A 141 -13.94 8.43 7.42
C LYS A 141 -12.62 9.20 7.41
N SER A 142 -12.67 10.52 7.54
CA SER A 142 -11.51 11.44 7.49
C SER A 142 -10.30 11.00 8.33
N SER A 143 -10.52 10.31 9.46
CA SER A 143 -9.43 9.81 10.31
C SER A 143 -8.56 8.72 9.63
N MET A 144 -9.02 8.13 8.53
CA MET A 144 -8.30 7.08 7.80
C MET A 144 -7.48 7.64 6.63
N ILE A 145 -7.78 8.87 6.18
CA ILE A 145 -7.08 9.53 5.05
C ILE A 145 -5.63 9.83 5.43
N PHE A 146 -5.36 10.17 6.69
CA PHE A 146 -4.00 10.44 7.18
C PHE A 146 -3.05 9.24 7.06
N LEU A 147 -3.56 8.01 7.05
CA LEU A 147 -2.76 6.80 6.87
C LEU A 147 -2.25 6.62 5.43
N LEU A 148 -2.96 7.18 4.44
CA LEU A 148 -2.65 7.05 3.02
C LEU A 148 -1.68 8.12 2.50
N ILE A 149 -1.64 9.30 3.12
CA ILE A 149 -0.86 10.46 2.65
C ILE A 149 0.59 10.46 3.19
N ILE A 150 0.95 9.52 4.10
CA ILE A 150 2.28 9.44 4.73
C ILE A 150 3.17 8.39 4.01
N ILE A 151 3.10 8.29 2.71
CA ILE A 151 4.06 7.48 1.93
C ILE A 151 5.04 8.40 1.22
#